data_9f935310e6ac9536685167a3ba026ab0
#
_entry.id   9f935310e6ac9536685167a3ba026ab0
#
_cell.length_a   1.000
_cell.length_b   1.000
_cell.length_c   1.000
_cell.angle_alpha   90.00
_cell.angle_beta   90.00
_cell.angle_gamma   90.00
#
_symmetry.space_group_name_H-M   'P 1'
#
loop_
_entity.id
_entity.type
_entity.pdbx_description
1 polymer ?
#
loop_
_entity_poly.entity_id
_entity_poly.type
_entity_poly.pdbx_seq_one_letter_code
_entity_poly.pdbx_strand_id
1 'polypeptide(L)'
;MEPEHVWHRPDVDMKYLCFFLISMLLLSCSRQKRAETLFRGIQSDDYISESFHEVAVSTGKNITIHAGEFDSEGYCLMHELFDTVIAVRLETTEESLVGVVDKVIVVDSCMYVLDKFKTKSVKRFTLEGKYLNVIGQYGEGPEMQREVTDFCISENEVLILDQFQSKIFIYTLDGILKDIRQLPFSCIQL
;
A
#
# COMPACT_ATOMS: atom_id res chain seq x y z
N MET A 1 43.52 55.75 19.94
CA MET A 1 44.52 54.66 20.04
C MET A 1 43.72 53.41 20.47
N GLU A 2 43.14 52.78 19.52
CA GLU A 2 42.35 51.51 19.72
C GLU A 2 43.31 50.38 19.45
N PRO A 3 43.24 49.27 20.25
CA PRO A 3 44.04 48.10 19.98
C PRO A 3 43.29 47.22 18.96
N GLU A 4 43.96 46.90 17.86
CA GLU A 4 43.51 45.93 16.86
C GLU A 4 43.38 44.50 17.46
N HIS A 5 42.20 43.96 17.45
CA HIS A 5 41.98 42.56 17.75
C HIS A 5 42.42 41.67 16.59
N VAL A 6 43.61 41.10 16.76
CA VAL A 6 44.12 40.06 15.85
C VAL A 6 43.40 38.74 16.16
N TRP A 7 42.48 38.33 15.27
CA TRP A 7 41.88 37.01 15.31
C TRP A 7 42.89 35.96 14.87
N HIS A 8 43.38 35.18 15.82
CA HIS A 8 44.14 33.96 15.53
C HIS A 8 43.18 32.90 14.99
N ARG A 9 43.29 32.54 13.71
CA ARG A 9 42.67 31.34 13.16
C ARG A 9 43.50 30.14 13.63
N PRO A 10 42.90 29.14 14.28
CA PRO A 10 43.64 27.91 14.55
C PRO A 10 43.89 27.20 13.20
N ASP A 11 45.18 27.00 12.88
CA ASP A 11 45.57 26.12 11.78
C ASP A 11 45.13 24.70 12.11
N VAL A 12 43.97 24.33 11.61
CA VAL A 12 43.50 22.93 11.66
C VAL A 12 44.35 22.15 10.69
N ASP A 13 45.28 21.40 11.24
CA ASP A 13 46.21 20.55 10.49
C ASP A 13 45.40 19.65 9.55
N MET A 14 45.55 19.81 8.23
CA MET A 14 44.79 19.14 7.18
C MET A 14 44.82 17.61 7.32
N LYS A 15 45.83 17.08 8.02
CA LYS A 15 45.98 15.66 8.36
C LYS A 15 44.90 15.20 9.32
N TYR A 16 44.53 15.99 10.32
CA TYR A 16 43.46 15.64 11.27
C TYR A 16 42.08 15.75 10.64
N LEU A 17 41.87 16.69 9.72
CA LEU A 17 40.63 16.82 8.96
C LEU A 17 40.39 15.60 8.05
N CYS A 18 41.45 15.13 7.36
CA CYS A 18 41.37 13.92 6.55
C CYS A 18 41.10 12.65 7.40
N PHE A 19 41.72 12.55 8.58
CA PHE A 19 41.49 11.45 9.50
C PHE A 19 40.06 11.44 10.02
N PHE A 20 39.48 12.59 10.31
CA PHE A 20 38.09 12.73 10.77
C PHE A 20 37.09 12.36 9.67
N LEU A 21 37.35 12.78 8.42
CA LEU A 21 36.53 12.43 7.26
C LEU A 21 36.59 10.93 6.93
N ILE A 22 37.76 10.31 7.01
CA ILE A 22 37.92 8.86 6.81
C ILE A 22 37.22 8.08 7.93
N SER A 23 37.30 8.54 9.19
CA SER A 23 36.59 7.95 10.33
C SER A 23 35.07 8.03 10.16
N MET A 24 34.52 9.13 9.65
CA MET A 24 33.10 9.29 9.35
C MET A 24 32.63 8.35 8.23
N LEU A 25 33.45 8.15 7.21
CA LEU A 25 33.15 7.21 6.12
C LEU A 25 33.13 5.74 6.59
N LEU A 26 33.98 5.39 7.55
CA LEU A 26 34.01 4.03 8.13
C LEU A 26 32.81 3.77 9.06
N LEU A 27 32.22 4.78 9.67
CA LEU A 27 31.01 4.68 10.51
C LEU A 27 29.72 4.60 9.69
N SER A 28 29.74 4.97 8.40
CA SER A 28 28.59 4.90 7.50
C SER A 28 28.23 3.46 7.09
N CYS A 29 29.12 2.48 7.29
CA CYS A 29 28.90 1.09 6.84
C CYS A 29 28.08 0.23 7.81
N SER A 30 27.62 0.76 8.96
CA SER A 30 26.90 -0.04 9.96
C SER A 30 25.39 -0.15 9.73
N ARG A 31 24.83 0.52 8.71
CA ARG A 31 23.40 0.48 8.44
C ARG A 31 22.93 -0.81 7.76
N GLN A 32 23.84 -1.51 7.09
CA GLN A 32 23.50 -2.74 6.37
C GLN A 32 23.26 -3.94 7.31
N LYS A 33 23.91 -3.97 8.47
CA LYS A 33 23.72 -5.06 9.47
C LYS A 33 22.33 -5.06 10.15
N ARG A 34 21.60 -3.96 10.11
CA ARG A 34 20.27 -3.87 10.74
C ARG A 34 19.17 -4.50 9.89
N ALA A 35 19.33 -4.53 8.58
CA ALA A 35 18.41 -5.23 7.68
C ALA A 35 18.58 -6.76 7.80
N GLU A 36 19.81 -7.26 7.86
CA GLU A 36 20.09 -8.70 8.00
C GLU A 36 19.60 -9.30 9.32
N THR A 37 19.50 -8.50 10.40
CA THR A 37 18.98 -8.98 11.69
C THR A 37 17.46 -9.05 11.74
N LEU A 38 16.74 -8.24 10.95
CA LEU A 38 15.27 -8.28 10.85
C LEU A 38 14.78 -9.49 10.03
N PHE A 39 15.62 -9.99 9.13
CA PHE A 39 15.32 -11.16 8.28
C PHE A 39 16.10 -12.42 8.70
N ARG A 40 16.68 -12.43 9.90
CA ARG A 40 17.39 -13.57 10.44
C ARG A 40 16.41 -14.71 10.78
N GLY A 41 16.31 -15.65 9.89
CA GLY A 41 15.40 -16.80 9.98
C GLY A 41 14.57 -17.02 8.72
N ILE A 42 14.60 -16.08 7.78
CA ILE A 42 14.01 -16.26 6.47
C ILE A 42 15.14 -16.64 5.53
N GLN A 43 15.26 -17.93 5.21
CA GLN A 43 16.19 -18.38 4.19
C GLN A 43 15.56 -18.13 2.82
N SER A 44 16.38 -17.77 1.81
CA SER A 44 15.89 -17.60 0.42
C SER A 44 15.17 -18.83 -0.10
N ASP A 45 15.54 -19.98 0.40
CA ASP A 45 14.97 -21.29 0.06
C ASP A 45 13.54 -21.47 0.59
N ASP A 46 13.14 -20.71 1.62
CA ASP A 46 11.76 -20.70 2.14
C ASP A 46 10.77 -20.01 1.16
N TYR A 47 11.28 -19.18 0.25
CA TYR A 47 10.47 -18.51 -0.79
C TYR A 47 10.54 -19.20 -2.14
N ILE A 48 11.53 -20.05 -2.37
CA ILE A 48 11.74 -20.84 -3.59
C ILE A 48 11.64 -22.31 -3.20
N SER A 49 10.61 -22.70 -2.45
CA SER A 49 10.29 -24.10 -2.39
C SER A 49 9.62 -24.45 -3.71
N GLU A 50 10.16 -25.43 -4.42
CA GLU A 50 9.54 -26.02 -5.62
C GLU A 50 8.17 -26.65 -5.34
N SER A 51 7.72 -26.60 -4.09
CA SER A 51 6.38 -27.01 -3.67
C SER A 51 5.53 -25.78 -3.43
N PHE A 52 4.66 -25.44 -4.38
CA PHE A 52 3.52 -24.59 -4.10
C PHE A 52 2.72 -25.22 -2.96
N HIS A 53 2.60 -24.51 -1.84
CA HIS A 53 1.72 -24.96 -0.78
C HIS A 53 0.30 -24.91 -1.31
N GLU A 54 -0.36 -26.04 -1.25
CA GLU A 54 -1.77 -26.16 -1.57
C GLU A 54 -2.56 -25.23 -0.63
N VAL A 55 -3.09 -24.14 -1.16
CA VAL A 55 -3.94 -23.23 -0.39
C VAL A 55 -5.33 -23.85 -0.33
N ALA A 56 -5.70 -24.34 0.84
CA ALA A 56 -7.07 -24.79 1.06
C ALA A 56 -8.01 -23.58 1.03
N VAL A 57 -8.74 -23.40 -0.05
CA VAL A 57 -9.80 -22.41 -0.13
C VAL A 57 -10.97 -22.93 0.73
N SER A 58 -11.66 -22.04 1.43
CA SER A 58 -12.78 -22.34 2.36
C SER A 58 -13.94 -23.15 1.73
N THR A 59 -13.94 -23.31 0.42
CA THR A 59 -14.91 -24.14 -0.33
C THR A 59 -14.54 -25.63 -0.39
N GLY A 60 -13.44 -26.06 0.23
CA GLY A 60 -12.96 -27.45 0.18
C GLY A 60 -12.40 -27.88 -1.19
N LYS A 61 -12.21 -26.96 -2.12
CA LYS A 61 -11.53 -27.22 -3.38
C LYS A 61 -10.11 -26.69 -3.31
N ASN A 62 -9.17 -27.59 -3.59
CA ASN A 62 -7.76 -27.21 -3.74
C ASN A 62 -7.56 -26.63 -5.14
N ILE A 63 -6.92 -25.48 -5.24
CA ILE A 63 -6.51 -24.89 -6.51
C ILE A 63 -5.00 -25.11 -6.62
N THR A 64 -4.58 -25.92 -7.57
CA THR A 64 -3.17 -26.10 -7.87
C THR A 64 -2.79 -25.19 -9.03
N ILE A 65 -1.87 -24.27 -8.80
CA ILE A 65 -1.36 -23.38 -9.84
C ILE A 65 0.02 -23.91 -10.27
N HIS A 66 0.12 -24.36 -11.51
CA HIS A 66 1.37 -24.81 -12.11
C HIS A 66 2.07 -23.61 -12.79
N ALA A 67 2.96 -22.95 -12.08
CA ALA A 67 3.65 -21.76 -12.60
C ALA A 67 4.75 -22.05 -13.64
N GLY A 68 5.10 -23.32 -13.86
CA GLY A 68 6.14 -23.73 -14.82
C GLY A 68 5.68 -23.92 -16.27
N GLU A 69 4.37 -23.83 -16.53
CA GLU A 69 3.78 -24.05 -17.86
C GLU A 69 3.51 -22.75 -18.62
N PHE A 70 3.96 -21.60 -18.09
CA PHE A 70 3.85 -20.35 -18.82
C PHE A 70 4.84 -20.34 -19.98
N ASP A 71 4.33 -20.14 -21.18
CA ASP A 71 5.15 -20.02 -22.38
C ASP A 71 6.20 -18.92 -22.19
N SER A 72 7.42 -19.18 -22.65
CA SER A 72 8.58 -18.30 -22.48
C SER A 72 8.43 -16.91 -23.12
N GLU A 73 7.41 -16.69 -23.90
CA GLU A 73 7.09 -15.39 -24.49
C GLU A 73 6.31 -14.46 -23.55
N GLY A 74 5.81 -14.95 -22.41
CA GLY A 74 5.25 -14.13 -21.32
C GLY A 74 3.94 -13.43 -21.66
N TYR A 75 3.25 -13.78 -22.73
CA TYR A 75 1.96 -13.23 -23.12
C TYR A 75 0.88 -14.30 -23.06
N CYS A 76 -0.19 -14.02 -22.29
CA CYS A 76 -1.41 -14.79 -22.32
C CYS A 76 -2.52 -13.91 -22.92
N LEU A 77 -3.21 -14.42 -23.93
CA LEU A 77 -4.30 -13.66 -24.53
C LEU A 77 -5.54 -13.72 -23.62
N MET A 78 -6.23 -12.61 -23.46
CA MET A 78 -7.38 -12.51 -22.55
C MET A 78 -8.47 -13.57 -22.85
N HIS A 79 -8.65 -13.97 -24.10
CA HIS A 79 -9.64 -14.98 -24.46
C HIS A 79 -9.23 -16.42 -24.07
N GLU A 80 -7.97 -16.65 -23.72
CA GLU A 80 -7.49 -17.93 -23.17
C GLU A 80 -7.76 -18.05 -21.68
N LEU A 81 -7.88 -16.91 -20.99
CA LEU A 81 -8.13 -16.85 -19.55
C LEU A 81 -9.59 -16.65 -19.19
N PHE A 82 -10.36 -15.98 -20.05
CA PHE A 82 -11.73 -15.58 -19.75
C PHE A 82 -12.68 -15.96 -20.88
N ASP A 83 -13.79 -16.59 -20.54
CA ASP A 83 -14.87 -16.90 -21.48
C ASP A 83 -15.56 -15.62 -22.00
N THR A 84 -15.63 -14.60 -21.18
CA THR A 84 -16.30 -13.34 -21.51
C THR A 84 -15.62 -12.16 -20.81
N VAL A 85 -15.48 -11.06 -21.52
CA VAL A 85 -15.02 -9.77 -21.00
C VAL A 85 -16.13 -8.74 -21.17
N ILE A 86 -16.54 -8.13 -20.07
CA ILE A 86 -17.58 -7.09 -20.05
C ILE A 86 -16.94 -5.77 -19.67
N ALA A 87 -17.12 -4.75 -20.52
CA ALA A 87 -16.72 -3.37 -20.21
C ALA A 87 -17.86 -2.64 -19.51
N VAL A 88 -17.64 -2.20 -18.28
CA VAL A 88 -18.60 -1.40 -17.52
C VAL A 88 -18.17 0.05 -17.56
N ARG A 89 -19.06 0.91 -18.07
CA ARG A 89 -18.84 2.36 -18.07
C ARG A 89 -19.32 2.93 -16.75
N LEU A 90 -18.41 3.49 -15.96
CA LEU A 90 -18.78 4.20 -14.73
C LEU A 90 -19.40 5.56 -15.04
N GLU A 91 -20.45 5.90 -14.31
CA GLU A 91 -21.04 7.23 -14.33
C GLU A 91 -19.99 8.26 -13.93
N THR A 92 -19.86 9.33 -14.74
CA THR A 92 -18.84 10.35 -14.55
C THR A 92 -19.51 11.70 -14.29
N THR A 93 -19.58 12.08 -13.04
CA THR A 93 -20.02 13.40 -12.56
C THR A 93 -18.89 14.01 -11.72
N GLU A 94 -19.05 15.20 -11.21
CA GLU A 94 -18.07 15.81 -10.30
C GLU A 94 -17.87 14.95 -9.03
N GLU A 95 -18.93 14.33 -8.51
CA GLU A 95 -18.90 13.51 -7.30
C GLU A 95 -18.40 12.08 -7.56
N SER A 96 -18.74 11.50 -8.71
CA SER A 96 -18.43 10.13 -9.07
C SER A 96 -17.10 9.94 -9.80
N LEU A 97 -16.41 11.04 -10.13
CA LEU A 97 -15.15 11.00 -10.88
C LEU A 97 -14.12 10.06 -10.20
N VAL A 98 -13.61 9.11 -10.96
CA VAL A 98 -12.49 8.25 -10.61
C VAL A 98 -11.32 8.62 -11.52
N GLY A 99 -10.20 9.01 -10.93
CA GLY A 99 -9.02 9.40 -11.70
C GLY A 99 -8.11 8.23 -12.03
N VAL A 100 -7.96 7.32 -11.07
CA VAL A 100 -7.18 6.08 -11.22
C VAL A 100 -7.92 4.96 -10.50
N VAL A 101 -8.01 3.80 -11.12
CA VAL A 101 -8.56 2.59 -10.49
C VAL A 101 -7.41 1.79 -9.90
N ASP A 102 -7.25 1.84 -8.57
CA ASP A 102 -6.21 1.10 -7.86
C ASP A 102 -6.70 -0.28 -7.42
N LYS A 103 -7.95 -0.39 -6.98
CA LYS A 103 -8.55 -1.64 -6.52
C LYS A 103 -10.06 -1.64 -6.75
N VAL A 104 -10.59 -2.78 -7.15
CA VAL A 104 -12.03 -3.00 -7.28
C VAL A 104 -12.42 -4.24 -6.48
N ILE A 105 -13.46 -4.12 -5.67
CA ILE A 105 -14.10 -5.25 -4.99
C ILE A 105 -15.58 -5.26 -5.37
N VAL A 106 -16.09 -6.43 -5.75
CA VAL A 106 -17.49 -6.63 -6.11
C VAL A 106 -18.16 -7.46 -5.02
N VAL A 107 -19.18 -6.89 -4.39
CA VAL A 107 -20.00 -7.56 -3.35
C VAL A 107 -21.45 -7.10 -3.51
N ASP A 108 -22.39 -8.03 -3.35
CA ASP A 108 -23.83 -7.77 -3.34
C ASP A 108 -24.34 -6.89 -4.49
N SER A 109 -23.92 -7.20 -5.71
CA SER A 109 -24.28 -6.46 -6.92
C SER A 109 -23.80 -5.01 -6.94
N CYS A 110 -22.80 -4.67 -6.14
CA CYS A 110 -22.13 -3.37 -6.14
C CYS A 110 -20.63 -3.52 -6.39
N MET A 111 -20.06 -2.51 -7.05
CA MET A 111 -18.63 -2.36 -7.22
C MET A 111 -18.13 -1.26 -6.29
N TYR A 112 -17.08 -1.56 -5.54
CA TYR A 112 -16.35 -0.60 -4.71
C TYR A 112 -15.01 -0.33 -5.38
N VAL A 113 -14.78 0.91 -5.75
CA VAL A 113 -13.62 1.35 -6.54
C VAL A 113 -12.76 2.28 -5.69
N LEU A 114 -11.51 1.89 -5.46
CA LEU A 114 -10.52 2.70 -4.78
C LEU A 114 -9.71 3.52 -5.79
N ASP A 115 -9.62 4.82 -5.52
CA ASP A 115 -8.68 5.75 -6.14
C ASP A 115 -7.83 6.38 -5.03
N LYS A 116 -6.58 5.92 -4.91
CA LYS A 116 -5.64 6.36 -3.87
C LYS A 116 -5.08 7.75 -4.11
N PHE A 117 -4.85 8.09 -5.36
CA PHE A 117 -3.97 9.21 -5.71
C PHE A 117 -4.69 10.47 -6.15
N LYS A 118 -5.81 10.33 -6.83
CA LYS A 118 -6.54 11.47 -7.42
C LYS A 118 -7.67 11.92 -6.53
N THR A 119 -8.65 11.07 -6.33
CA THR A 119 -9.83 11.42 -5.51
C THR A 119 -9.72 10.98 -4.07
N LYS A 120 -8.73 10.12 -3.73
CA LYS A 120 -8.41 9.63 -2.39
C LYS A 120 -9.67 9.12 -1.68
N SER A 121 -10.40 8.26 -2.36
CA SER A 121 -11.70 7.78 -1.89
C SER A 121 -12.02 6.37 -2.39
N VAL A 122 -12.90 5.70 -1.66
CA VAL A 122 -13.59 4.49 -2.13
C VAL A 122 -14.97 4.91 -2.61
N LYS A 123 -15.29 4.63 -3.87
CA LYS A 123 -16.60 4.97 -4.47
C LYS A 123 -17.37 3.70 -4.75
N ARG A 124 -18.67 3.74 -4.49
CA ARG A 124 -19.58 2.62 -4.71
C ARG A 124 -20.42 2.86 -5.96
N PHE A 125 -20.52 1.84 -6.80
CA PHE A 125 -21.31 1.84 -8.03
C PHE A 125 -22.15 0.57 -8.10
N THR A 126 -23.23 0.60 -8.90
CA THR A 126 -23.91 -0.63 -9.31
C THR A 126 -23.07 -1.40 -10.32
N LEU A 127 -23.43 -2.66 -10.63
CA LEU A 127 -22.75 -3.45 -11.67
C LEU A 127 -22.90 -2.82 -13.07
N GLU A 128 -23.92 -2.01 -13.31
CA GLU A 128 -24.12 -1.26 -14.55
C GLU A 128 -23.29 0.04 -14.60
N GLY A 129 -22.56 0.33 -13.50
CA GLY A 129 -21.68 1.51 -13.42
C GLY A 129 -22.36 2.79 -12.94
N LYS A 130 -23.61 2.73 -12.43
CA LYS A 130 -24.28 3.89 -11.86
C LYS A 130 -23.69 4.21 -10.48
N TYR A 131 -23.34 5.47 -10.25
CA TYR A 131 -22.82 5.94 -8.96
C TYR A 131 -23.88 5.87 -7.85
N LEU A 132 -23.49 5.41 -6.69
CA LEU A 132 -24.33 5.32 -5.52
C LEU A 132 -23.87 6.32 -4.45
N ASN A 133 -22.64 6.19 -3.96
CA ASN A 133 -22.08 7.06 -2.93
C ASN A 133 -20.57 6.88 -2.79
N VAL A 134 -19.95 7.76 -2.02
CA VAL A 134 -18.58 7.60 -1.53
C VAL A 134 -18.61 6.90 -0.17
N ILE A 135 -17.62 6.05 0.10
CA ILE A 135 -17.38 5.42 1.39
C ILE A 135 -16.24 6.15 2.08
N GLY A 136 -16.52 6.70 3.26
CA GLY A 136 -15.55 7.47 4.01
C GLY A 136 -15.48 8.93 3.60
N GLN A 137 -14.69 9.69 4.32
CA GLN A 137 -14.50 11.12 4.09
C GLN A 137 -13.03 11.49 4.24
N TYR A 138 -12.45 12.02 3.16
CA TYR A 138 -11.07 12.52 3.17
C TYR A 138 -11.01 13.90 3.82
N GLY A 139 -10.07 14.10 4.75
CA GLY A 139 -9.89 15.39 5.41
C GLY A 139 -9.06 15.30 6.71
N GLU A 140 -9.08 16.38 7.49
CA GLU A 140 -8.31 16.50 8.73
C GLU A 140 -9.17 16.37 10.01
N GLY A 141 -10.43 16.07 9.87
CA GLY A 141 -11.33 15.87 11.01
C GLY A 141 -11.05 14.56 11.78
N PRO A 142 -11.61 14.42 12.99
CA PRO A 142 -11.34 13.25 13.84
C PRO A 142 -11.89 11.93 13.26
N GLU A 143 -12.92 12.00 12.43
CA GLU A 143 -13.54 10.84 11.76
C GLU A 143 -13.22 10.79 10.27
N MET A 144 -12.22 11.57 9.81
CA MET A 144 -11.82 11.67 8.42
C MET A 144 -10.51 10.92 8.20
N GLN A 145 -10.38 10.30 7.02
CA GLN A 145 -9.13 9.73 6.56
C GLN A 145 -8.21 10.83 6.02
N ARG A 146 -6.94 10.80 6.39
CA ARG A 146 -5.88 11.61 5.77
C ARG A 146 -5.29 10.96 4.55
N GLU A 147 -5.36 9.64 4.51
CA GLU A 147 -4.90 8.83 3.40
C GLU A 147 -5.77 7.59 3.26
N VAL A 148 -6.23 7.30 2.07
CA VAL A 148 -6.92 6.04 1.78
C VAL A 148 -5.90 5.10 1.14
N THR A 149 -5.22 4.31 1.97
CA THR A 149 -4.10 3.46 1.54
C THR A 149 -4.59 2.18 0.88
N ASP A 150 -5.56 1.53 1.49
CA ASP A 150 -6.17 0.29 1.01
C ASP A 150 -7.57 0.12 1.60
N PHE A 151 -8.35 -0.80 1.05
CA PHE A 151 -9.62 -1.21 1.65
C PHE A 151 -9.88 -2.69 1.44
N CYS A 152 -10.69 -3.27 2.30
CA CYS A 152 -11.26 -4.59 2.11
C CYS A 152 -12.74 -4.61 2.54
N ILE A 153 -13.43 -5.68 2.16
CA ILE A 153 -14.82 -5.93 2.59
C ILE A 153 -14.83 -7.26 3.33
N SER A 154 -15.32 -7.23 4.56
CA SER A 154 -15.42 -8.40 5.44
C SER A 154 -16.71 -8.31 6.25
N GLU A 155 -17.44 -9.41 6.37
CA GLU A 155 -18.63 -9.51 7.22
C GLU A 155 -19.68 -8.37 6.99
N ASN A 156 -19.88 -7.97 5.74
CA ASN A 156 -20.76 -6.85 5.35
C ASN A 156 -20.30 -5.47 5.85
N GLU A 157 -19.00 -5.31 6.10
CA GLU A 157 -18.37 -4.05 6.46
C GLU A 157 -17.28 -3.67 5.47
N VAL A 158 -17.14 -2.38 5.20
CA VAL A 158 -16.03 -1.83 4.44
C VAL A 158 -14.99 -1.31 5.42
N LEU A 159 -13.81 -1.90 5.39
CA LEU A 159 -12.67 -1.49 6.20
C LEU A 159 -11.74 -0.65 5.33
N ILE A 160 -11.47 0.59 5.73
CA ILE A 160 -10.53 1.48 5.04
C ILE A 160 -9.32 1.69 5.91
N LEU A 161 -8.15 1.40 5.37
CA LEU A 161 -6.87 1.62 6.01
C LEU A 161 -6.35 3.03 5.72
N ASP A 162 -6.08 3.76 6.78
CA ASP A 162 -5.28 4.98 6.78
C ASP A 162 -3.92 4.69 7.41
N GLN A 163 -2.92 4.47 6.56
CA GLN A 163 -1.56 4.18 7.02
C GLN A 163 -0.94 5.38 7.73
N PHE A 164 -1.23 6.59 7.26
CA PHE A 164 -0.67 7.82 7.84
C PHE A 164 -1.08 7.99 9.30
N GLN A 165 -2.34 7.68 9.61
CA GLN A 165 -2.87 7.73 10.98
C GLN A 165 -2.69 6.40 11.75
N SER A 166 -2.26 5.32 11.08
CA SER A 166 -2.27 3.94 11.59
C SER A 166 -3.65 3.55 12.12
N LYS A 167 -4.70 3.80 11.34
CA LYS A 167 -6.10 3.54 11.70
C LYS A 167 -6.80 2.70 10.66
N ILE A 168 -7.79 1.94 11.13
CA ILE A 168 -8.81 1.33 10.28
C ILE A 168 -10.15 2.01 10.58
N PHE A 169 -10.78 2.54 9.54
CA PHE A 169 -12.13 3.06 9.58
C PHE A 169 -13.08 1.98 9.10
N ILE A 170 -14.11 1.69 9.88
CA ILE A 170 -15.07 0.62 9.62
C ILE A 170 -16.42 1.25 9.28
N TYR A 171 -16.91 0.94 8.09
CA TYR A 171 -18.18 1.43 7.56
C TYR A 171 -19.15 0.29 7.28
N THR A 172 -20.44 0.60 7.24
CA THR A 172 -21.41 -0.27 6.57
C THR A 172 -21.15 -0.30 5.07
N LEU A 173 -21.74 -1.25 4.35
CA LEU A 173 -21.68 -1.29 2.88
C LEU A 173 -22.24 -0.01 2.22
N ASP A 174 -23.13 0.70 2.91
CA ASP A 174 -23.71 1.97 2.45
C ASP A 174 -22.90 3.21 2.85
N GLY A 175 -21.76 3.03 3.54
CA GLY A 175 -20.83 4.12 3.87
C GLY A 175 -21.12 4.85 5.18
N ILE A 176 -21.91 4.26 6.09
CA ILE A 176 -22.11 4.81 7.43
C ILE A 176 -20.95 4.36 8.31
N LEU A 177 -20.25 5.32 8.93
CA LEU A 177 -19.16 5.03 9.87
C LEU A 177 -19.69 4.30 11.11
N LYS A 178 -19.09 3.16 11.44
CA LYS A 178 -19.43 2.32 12.59
C LYS A 178 -18.41 2.43 13.71
N ASP A 179 -17.12 2.39 13.36
CA ASP A 179 -16.02 2.32 14.31
C ASP A 179 -14.72 2.84 13.70
N ILE A 180 -13.79 3.24 14.56
CA ILE A 180 -12.42 3.60 14.18
C ILE A 180 -11.47 2.87 15.13
N ARG A 181 -10.59 2.02 14.57
CA ARG A 181 -9.60 1.26 15.34
C ARG A 181 -8.21 1.80 15.13
N GLN A 182 -7.52 2.09 16.24
CA GLN A 182 -6.11 2.43 16.24
C GLN A 182 -5.29 1.15 16.11
N LEU A 183 -4.36 1.13 15.13
CA LEU A 183 -3.40 0.04 14.98
C LEU A 183 -2.16 0.31 15.83
N PRO A 184 -1.60 -0.71 16.53
CA PRO A 184 -0.37 -0.57 17.29
C PRO A 184 0.89 -0.60 16.42
N PHE A 185 0.75 -0.78 15.11
CA PHE A 185 1.82 -0.87 14.11
C PHE A 185 1.39 -0.20 12.80
N SER A 186 2.35 0.12 11.96
CA SER A 186 2.06 0.59 10.60
C SER A 186 1.77 -0.59 9.69
N CYS A 187 0.67 -0.51 8.95
CA CYS A 187 0.23 -1.49 7.97
C CYS A 187 0.03 -0.77 6.62
N ILE A 188 0.43 -1.40 5.52
CA ILE A 188 0.33 -0.83 4.17
C ILE A 188 -0.76 -1.47 3.31
N GLN A 189 -1.32 -2.58 3.76
CA GLN A 189 -2.36 -3.32 3.02
C GLN A 189 -3.27 -4.10 3.98
N LEU A 190 -4.53 -4.26 3.61
CA LEU A 190 -5.55 -5.07 4.28
C LEU A 190 -5.78 -6.40 3.56
#